data_4d8a22ea05d8640786a082fdeed5520b
#
_entry.id   4d8a22ea05d8640786a082fdeed5520b
#
_cell.length_a   1.000
_cell.length_b   1.000
_cell.length_c   1.000
_cell.angle_alpha   90.00
_cell.angle_beta   90.00
_cell.angle_gamma   90.00
#
_symmetry.space_group_name_H-M   'P 1'
#
loop_
_entity.id
_entity.type
_entity.pdbx_description
1 polymer ?
#
loop_
_entity_poly.entity_id
_entity_poly.type
_entity_poly.pdbx_seq_one_letter_code
_entity_poly.pdbx_strand_id
1 'polypeptide(L)'
;MKNQNTTAVQSVLRTEEKYLLSHPQALTLQNKLRALLHVDDFGDNDGYRVRSLYFDSFHNIDYREKNAGTYHRKKIRLRIYDEKQVNAKLELKEKHGALQHKVSVTISRQDAVRLCQGDYGTLIDYKTPDAIRLYTMMSLGLYRPAAIIEYNRLAFTYDVFSTRITFDSNVRSSDLLLDLYEPLLPWNYIVNQSVILEVKYNQLLPVHFYQ
;
A
#
# COMPACT_ATOMS: atom_id res chain seq x y z
N MET A 1 15.67 26.71 24.91
CA MET A 1 15.90 26.70 23.46
C MET A 1 15.85 25.25 23.02
N LYS A 2 14.73 24.82 22.43
CA LYS A 2 14.55 23.44 21.91
C LYS A 2 14.91 23.46 20.43
N ASN A 3 15.93 22.68 20.06
CA ASN A 3 16.34 22.47 18.68
C ASN A 3 15.17 21.89 17.89
N GLN A 4 14.69 22.66 16.93
CA GLN A 4 13.81 22.18 15.86
C GLN A 4 14.70 21.49 14.83
N ASN A 5 14.74 20.18 14.87
CA ASN A 5 15.26 19.38 13.77
C ASN A 5 14.24 19.47 12.62
N THR A 6 14.45 20.42 11.74
CA THR A 6 13.77 20.49 10.45
C THR A 6 14.33 19.36 9.58
N THR A 7 13.63 18.26 9.51
CA THR A 7 13.96 17.17 8.57
C THR A 7 13.68 17.70 7.16
N ALA A 8 14.74 18.04 6.44
CA ALA A 8 14.65 18.40 5.04
C ALA A 8 14.02 17.22 4.28
N VAL A 9 12.86 17.43 3.67
CA VAL A 9 12.22 16.47 2.77
C VAL A 9 13.08 16.43 1.51
N GLN A 10 14.00 15.48 1.43
CA GLN A 10 14.69 15.17 0.19
C GLN A 10 13.66 14.51 -0.75
N SER A 11 13.26 15.20 -1.80
CA SER A 11 12.49 14.63 -2.89
C SER A 11 13.41 13.70 -3.70
N VAL A 12 13.43 12.43 -3.33
CA VAL A 12 14.15 11.42 -4.11
C VAL A 12 13.28 10.98 -5.27
N LEU A 13 13.80 11.09 -6.48
CA LEU A 13 13.15 10.55 -7.68
C LEU A 13 13.14 9.02 -7.56
N ARG A 14 11.97 8.46 -7.26
CA ARG A 14 11.77 7.02 -7.10
C ARG A 14 11.00 6.46 -8.28
N THR A 15 11.61 5.53 -8.97
CA THR A 15 10.98 4.79 -10.07
C THR A 15 10.23 3.59 -9.50
N GLU A 16 9.05 3.31 -10.04
CA GLU A 16 8.21 2.16 -9.71
C GLU A 16 7.72 1.54 -11.02
N GLU A 17 8.17 0.33 -11.31
CA GLU A 17 7.79 -0.43 -12.49
C GLU A 17 7.02 -1.68 -12.08
N LYS A 18 6.04 -2.10 -12.92
CA LYS A 18 5.21 -3.27 -12.65
C LYS A 18 5.10 -4.15 -13.87
N TYR A 19 5.26 -5.43 -13.65
CA TYR A 19 5.19 -6.46 -14.68
C TYR A 19 4.22 -7.57 -14.23
N LEU A 20 3.58 -8.20 -15.19
CA LEU A 20 2.76 -9.38 -14.96
C LEU A 20 3.57 -10.60 -15.39
N LEU A 21 3.80 -11.53 -14.46
CA LEU A 21 4.55 -12.76 -14.68
C LEU A 21 3.65 -13.97 -14.56
N SER A 22 3.92 -15.03 -15.33
CA SER A 22 3.39 -16.35 -15.03
C SER A 22 4.03 -16.93 -13.76
N HIS A 23 3.39 -17.88 -13.10
CA HIS A 23 3.96 -18.54 -11.92
C HIS A 23 5.36 -19.14 -12.17
N PRO A 24 5.63 -19.87 -13.28
CA PRO A 24 6.97 -20.37 -13.56
C PRO A 24 8.02 -19.28 -13.71
N GLN A 25 7.70 -18.18 -14.40
CA GLN A 25 8.59 -17.03 -14.52
C GLN A 25 8.90 -16.40 -13.16
N ALA A 26 7.86 -16.20 -12.34
CA ALA A 26 8.02 -15.65 -11.00
C ALA A 26 8.90 -16.55 -10.13
N LEU A 27 8.67 -17.86 -10.12
CA LEU A 27 9.47 -18.83 -9.35
C LEU A 27 10.94 -18.84 -9.78
N THR A 28 11.19 -18.84 -11.09
CA THR A 28 12.56 -18.78 -11.63
C THR A 28 13.28 -17.52 -11.16
N LEU A 29 12.62 -16.36 -11.26
CA LEU A 29 13.20 -15.09 -10.83
C LEU A 29 13.40 -15.02 -9.31
N GLN A 30 12.44 -15.49 -8.52
CA GLN A 30 12.56 -15.58 -7.07
C GLN A 30 13.77 -16.40 -6.63
N ASN A 31 14.00 -17.57 -7.26
CA ASN A 31 15.15 -18.42 -6.96
C ASN A 31 16.49 -17.73 -7.28
N LYS A 32 16.57 -16.99 -8.40
CA LYS A 32 17.75 -16.18 -8.72
C LYS A 32 17.97 -15.08 -7.67
N LEU A 33 16.90 -14.37 -7.30
CA LEU A 33 16.98 -13.27 -6.34
C LEU A 33 17.35 -13.73 -4.93
N ARG A 34 16.89 -14.90 -4.48
CA ARG A 34 17.27 -15.47 -3.18
C ARG A 34 18.80 -15.70 -3.04
N ALA A 35 19.48 -15.94 -4.14
CA ALA A 35 20.94 -16.09 -4.14
C ALA A 35 21.70 -14.75 -4.09
N LEU A 36 21.04 -13.64 -4.39
CA LEU A 36 21.67 -12.33 -4.58
C LEU A 36 21.20 -11.27 -3.57
N LEU A 37 20.01 -11.41 -3.04
CA LEU A 37 19.34 -10.40 -2.24
C LEU A 37 18.86 -10.94 -0.91
N HIS A 38 18.62 -10.02 0.02
CA HIS A 38 17.99 -10.34 1.30
C HIS A 38 16.47 -10.36 1.16
N VAL A 39 15.82 -11.39 1.72
CA VAL A 39 14.38 -11.39 1.91
C VAL A 39 14.05 -10.34 2.98
N ASP A 40 12.99 -9.58 2.78
CA ASP A 40 12.52 -8.57 3.74
C ASP A 40 12.16 -9.22 5.10
N ASP A 41 12.68 -8.65 6.19
CA ASP A 41 12.47 -9.13 7.58
C ASP A 41 11.00 -9.14 8.04
N PHE A 42 10.08 -8.59 7.23
CA PHE A 42 8.65 -8.50 7.55
C PHE A 42 7.89 -9.82 7.43
N GLY A 43 8.47 -10.83 6.82
CA GLY A 43 7.84 -12.13 6.59
C GLY A 43 8.80 -13.29 6.67
N ASP A 44 8.24 -14.50 6.68
CA ASP A 44 9.00 -15.73 6.54
C ASP A 44 9.57 -15.86 5.12
N ASN A 45 10.37 -16.89 4.90
CA ASN A 45 10.93 -17.21 3.58
C ASN A 45 9.88 -17.32 2.45
N ASP A 46 8.61 -17.56 2.82
CA ASP A 46 7.47 -17.66 1.89
C ASP A 46 6.69 -16.35 1.73
N GLY A 47 7.12 -15.28 2.43
CA GLY A 47 6.51 -13.97 2.38
C GLY A 47 5.42 -13.77 3.44
N TYR A 48 4.56 -12.77 3.22
CA TYR A 48 3.52 -12.38 4.16
C TYR A 48 2.26 -11.91 3.44
N ARG A 49 1.12 -12.04 4.11
CA ARG A 49 -0.15 -11.55 3.62
C ARG A 49 -0.26 -10.05 3.81
N VAL A 50 -0.87 -9.39 2.84
CA VAL A 50 -1.22 -7.97 2.91
C VAL A 50 -2.70 -7.82 2.59
N ARG A 51 -3.48 -7.28 3.52
CA ARG A 51 -4.88 -6.94 3.31
C ARG A 51 -5.07 -5.44 3.45
N SER A 52 -5.76 -4.84 2.49
CA SER A 52 -6.01 -3.40 2.48
C SER A 52 -7.45 -3.11 2.11
N LEU A 53 -8.15 -2.33 2.94
CA LEU A 53 -9.45 -1.75 2.64
C LEU A 53 -9.21 -0.36 2.05
N TYR A 54 -9.65 -0.17 0.81
CA TYR A 54 -9.59 1.12 0.14
C TYR A 54 -10.84 1.92 0.40
N PHE A 55 -10.65 3.21 0.60
CA PHE A 55 -11.73 4.19 0.67
C PHE A 55 -11.82 4.95 -0.65
N ASP A 56 -13.01 5.43 -0.96
CA ASP A 56 -13.24 6.42 -2.01
C ASP A 56 -14.24 7.47 -1.53
N SER A 57 -14.21 8.65 -2.12
CA SER A 57 -15.18 9.71 -1.87
C SER A 57 -16.59 9.26 -2.24
N PHE A 58 -17.60 9.96 -1.74
CA PHE A 58 -19.00 9.65 -2.04
C PHE A 58 -19.29 9.51 -3.54
N HIS A 59 -18.63 10.29 -4.38
CA HIS A 59 -18.78 10.29 -5.84
C HIS A 59 -17.76 9.42 -6.58
N ASN A 60 -16.97 8.58 -5.90
CA ASN A 60 -15.91 7.74 -6.45
C ASN A 60 -14.88 8.56 -7.26
N ILE A 61 -14.49 9.71 -6.74
CA ILE A 61 -13.58 10.64 -7.43
C ILE A 61 -12.19 10.02 -7.58
N ASP A 62 -11.66 9.38 -6.52
CA ASP A 62 -10.31 8.81 -6.54
C ASP A 62 -10.17 7.69 -7.60
N TYR A 63 -11.22 6.87 -7.73
CA TYR A 63 -11.30 5.85 -8.79
C TYR A 63 -11.31 6.47 -10.19
N ARG A 64 -12.13 7.51 -10.39
CA ARG A 64 -12.25 8.22 -11.68
C ARG A 64 -10.94 8.90 -12.06
N GLU A 65 -10.32 9.63 -11.12
CA GLU A 65 -9.01 10.28 -11.31
C GLU A 65 -7.92 9.27 -11.69
N LYS A 66 -7.93 8.10 -11.03
CA LYS A 66 -6.96 7.04 -11.35
C LYS A 66 -7.18 6.51 -12.76
N ASN A 67 -8.42 6.23 -13.16
CA ASN A 67 -8.73 5.65 -14.48
C ASN A 67 -8.48 6.66 -15.62
N ALA A 68 -8.77 7.94 -15.38
CA ALA A 68 -8.48 9.02 -16.32
C ALA A 68 -6.99 9.37 -16.41
N GLY A 69 -6.14 8.82 -15.51
CA GLY A 69 -4.71 9.13 -15.47
C GLY A 69 -4.40 10.58 -15.13
N THR A 70 -5.30 11.26 -14.38
CA THR A 70 -5.15 12.69 -14.07
C THR A 70 -3.82 12.98 -13.40
N TYR A 71 -3.34 14.21 -13.59
CA TYR A 71 -2.08 14.69 -13.03
C TYR A 71 -2.07 14.62 -11.49
N HIS A 72 -3.20 15.02 -10.87
CA HIS A 72 -3.43 14.88 -9.44
C HIS A 72 -4.32 13.67 -9.19
N ARG A 73 -3.87 12.74 -8.38
CA ARG A 73 -4.66 11.59 -7.95
C ARG A 73 -4.21 11.12 -6.59
N LYS A 74 -5.14 10.61 -5.82
CA LYS A 74 -4.87 10.10 -4.47
C LYS A 74 -5.55 8.77 -4.24
N LYS A 75 -5.20 8.12 -3.15
CA LYS A 75 -5.89 6.95 -2.62
C LYS A 75 -5.66 6.85 -1.12
N ILE A 76 -6.72 6.51 -0.41
CA ILE A 76 -6.70 6.27 1.03
C ILE A 76 -6.99 4.80 1.28
N ARG A 77 -6.25 4.18 2.21
CA ARG A 77 -6.50 2.80 2.60
C ARG A 77 -6.14 2.54 4.06
N LEU A 78 -6.84 1.60 4.66
CA LEU A 78 -6.42 0.89 5.86
C LEU A 78 -5.66 -0.36 5.45
N ARG A 79 -4.56 -0.69 6.14
CA ARG A 79 -3.79 -1.90 5.90
C ARG A 79 -3.55 -2.66 7.17
N ILE A 80 -3.71 -3.98 7.08
CA ILE A 80 -3.33 -4.97 8.08
C ILE A 80 -2.53 -6.09 7.41
N TYR A 81 -1.84 -6.88 8.22
CA TYR A 81 -1.10 -8.07 7.81
C TYR A 81 -1.67 -9.34 8.41
N ASP A 82 -2.51 -9.20 9.45
CA ASP A 82 -3.25 -10.27 10.11
C ASP A 82 -4.58 -9.73 10.65
N GLU A 83 -5.65 -10.50 10.59
CA GLU A 83 -6.98 -10.12 11.09
C GLU A 83 -7.02 -9.94 12.62
N LYS A 84 -6.06 -10.51 13.33
CA LYS A 84 -5.93 -10.39 14.79
C LYS A 84 -5.15 -9.14 15.23
N GLN A 85 -4.57 -8.39 14.29
CA GLN A 85 -3.82 -7.19 14.62
C GLN A 85 -4.66 -6.18 15.40
N VAL A 86 -4.06 -5.63 16.45
CA VAL A 86 -4.66 -4.60 17.31
C VAL A 86 -4.57 -3.18 16.72
N ASN A 87 -3.73 -3.01 15.70
CA ASN A 87 -3.52 -1.75 15.01
C ASN A 87 -3.64 -1.93 13.50
N ALA A 88 -4.05 -0.86 12.81
CA ALA A 88 -4.04 -0.77 11.37
C ALA A 88 -3.20 0.44 10.92
N LYS A 89 -2.66 0.40 9.71
CA LYS A 89 -2.02 1.56 9.09
C LYS A 89 -3.01 2.25 8.16
N LEU A 90 -3.40 3.48 8.51
CA LEU A 90 -4.13 4.36 7.62
C LEU A 90 -3.12 5.09 6.74
N GLU A 91 -3.19 4.88 5.43
CA GLU A 91 -2.25 5.40 4.47
C GLU A 91 -2.95 6.27 3.41
N LEU A 92 -2.42 7.47 3.19
CA LEU A 92 -2.74 8.31 2.04
C LEU A 92 -1.55 8.28 1.08
N LYS A 93 -1.80 7.98 -0.18
CA LYS A 93 -0.82 8.10 -1.26
C LYS A 93 -1.37 9.09 -2.28
N GLU A 94 -0.63 10.17 -2.49
CA GLU A 94 -0.92 11.19 -3.48
C GLU A 94 0.12 11.16 -4.59
N LYS A 95 -0.31 11.48 -5.78
CA LYS A 95 0.56 11.63 -6.93
C LYS A 95 0.26 12.96 -7.63
N HIS A 96 1.31 13.74 -7.87
CA HIS A 96 1.30 15.01 -8.59
C HIS A 96 2.28 14.87 -9.75
N GLY A 97 1.79 14.42 -10.89
CA GLY A 97 2.65 14.04 -12.01
C GLY A 97 3.62 12.92 -11.64
N ALA A 98 4.92 13.20 -11.66
CA ALA A 98 5.98 12.26 -11.26
C ALA A 98 6.19 12.19 -9.73
N LEU A 99 5.80 13.24 -8.99
CA LEU A 99 6.01 13.30 -7.54
C LEU A 99 5.00 12.43 -6.81
N GLN A 100 5.47 11.72 -5.79
CA GLN A 100 4.64 10.93 -4.91
C GLN A 100 4.82 11.39 -3.47
N HIS A 101 3.71 11.64 -2.79
CA HIS A 101 3.68 11.92 -1.35
C HIS A 101 2.92 10.79 -0.65
N LYS A 102 3.48 10.31 0.46
CA LYS A 102 2.86 9.27 1.28
C LYS A 102 2.78 9.72 2.72
N VAL A 103 1.57 9.62 3.28
CA VAL A 103 1.28 9.81 4.69
C VAL A 103 0.88 8.46 5.29
N SER A 104 1.28 8.18 6.52
CA SER A 104 0.90 6.95 7.22
C SER A 104 0.69 7.22 8.70
N VAL A 105 -0.48 6.87 9.21
CA VAL A 105 -0.86 6.97 10.62
C VAL A 105 -1.21 5.57 11.12
N THR A 106 -0.60 5.16 12.23
CA THR A 106 -0.99 3.91 12.90
C THR A 106 -2.16 4.23 13.82
N ILE A 107 -3.28 3.54 13.61
CA ILE A 107 -4.50 3.70 14.41
C ILE A 107 -4.89 2.39 15.07
N SER A 108 -5.64 2.45 16.17
CA SER A 108 -6.16 1.27 16.85
C SER A 108 -7.17 0.51 15.96
N ARG A 109 -7.35 -0.80 16.22
CA ARG A 109 -8.39 -1.60 15.56
C ARG A 109 -9.77 -0.99 15.78
N GLN A 110 -10.06 -0.52 16.99
CA GLN A 110 -11.33 0.10 17.33
C GLN A 110 -11.59 1.34 16.48
N ASP A 111 -10.59 2.22 16.35
CA ASP A 111 -10.70 3.43 15.53
C ASP A 111 -10.77 3.12 14.03
N ALA A 112 -10.08 2.07 13.59
CA ALA A 112 -10.19 1.60 12.20
C ALA A 112 -11.63 1.14 11.87
N VAL A 113 -12.29 0.44 12.78
CA VAL A 113 -13.71 0.05 12.62
C VAL A 113 -14.62 1.27 12.62
N ARG A 114 -14.45 2.21 13.55
CA ARG A 114 -15.22 3.47 13.61
C ARG A 114 -15.05 4.28 12.31
N LEU A 115 -13.82 4.35 11.81
CA LEU A 115 -13.51 5.04 10.55
C LEU A 115 -14.27 4.43 9.36
N CYS A 116 -14.38 3.09 9.31
CA CYS A 116 -15.17 2.40 8.29
C CYS A 116 -16.68 2.70 8.38
N GLN A 117 -17.15 3.10 9.55
CA GLN A 117 -18.54 3.51 9.80
C GLN A 117 -18.78 5.02 9.52
N GLY A 118 -17.75 5.75 9.08
CA GLY A 118 -17.82 7.19 8.77
C GLY A 118 -17.53 8.09 9.95
N ASP A 119 -17.09 7.55 11.09
CA ASP A 119 -16.66 8.34 12.24
C ASP A 119 -15.21 8.80 12.06
N TYR A 120 -15.04 9.83 11.25
CA TYR A 120 -13.71 10.41 10.98
C TYR A 120 -13.13 11.16 12.18
N GLY A 121 -14.00 11.59 13.14
CA GLY A 121 -13.60 12.32 14.34
C GLY A 121 -12.56 11.59 15.18
N THR A 122 -12.55 10.26 15.12
CA THR A 122 -11.55 9.40 15.79
C THR A 122 -10.10 9.77 15.42
N LEU A 123 -9.86 10.36 14.24
CA LEU A 123 -8.51 10.74 13.82
C LEU A 123 -7.97 11.99 14.53
N ILE A 124 -8.85 12.83 15.09
CA ILE A 124 -8.47 14.05 15.81
C ILE A 124 -7.68 13.71 17.07
N ASP A 125 -8.03 12.60 17.72
CA ASP A 125 -7.42 12.18 19.00
C ASP A 125 -5.95 11.81 18.86
N TYR A 126 -5.49 11.49 17.66
CA TYR A 126 -4.08 11.20 17.38
C TYR A 126 -3.17 12.43 17.38
N LYS A 127 -3.74 13.64 17.28
CA LYS A 127 -3.05 14.94 17.42
C LYS A 127 -1.80 15.13 16.54
N THR A 128 -1.69 14.38 15.45
CA THR A 128 -0.59 14.51 14.48
C THR A 128 -1.06 15.32 13.27
N PRO A 129 -0.19 16.10 12.62
CA PRO A 129 -0.54 16.83 11.40
C PRO A 129 -1.13 15.90 10.31
N ASP A 130 -0.57 14.70 10.19
CA ASP A 130 -1.01 13.70 9.21
C ASP A 130 -2.42 13.17 9.51
N ALA A 131 -2.72 12.91 10.79
CA ALA A 131 -4.06 12.47 11.20
C ALA A 131 -5.11 13.57 10.97
N ILE A 132 -4.79 14.81 11.30
CA ILE A 132 -5.67 15.97 11.06
C ILE A 132 -5.90 16.17 9.56
N ARG A 133 -4.86 16.03 8.74
CA ARG A 133 -4.97 16.10 7.28
C ARG A 133 -5.92 15.03 6.73
N LEU A 134 -5.74 13.77 7.18
CA LEU A 134 -6.62 12.66 6.80
C LEU A 134 -8.06 12.90 7.26
N TYR A 135 -8.26 13.35 8.50
CA TYR A 135 -9.58 13.76 9.01
C TYR A 135 -10.25 14.76 8.09
N THR A 136 -9.57 15.86 7.79
CA THR A 136 -10.12 16.93 6.95
C THR A 136 -10.49 16.41 5.55
N MET A 137 -9.59 15.65 4.92
CA MET A 137 -9.81 15.10 3.59
C MET A 137 -10.98 14.12 3.55
N MET A 138 -11.03 13.19 4.51
CA MET A 138 -12.06 12.14 4.55
C MET A 138 -13.43 12.73 4.89
N SER A 139 -13.49 13.70 5.81
CA SER A 139 -14.74 14.39 6.18
C SER A 139 -15.32 15.21 5.03
N LEU A 140 -14.48 16.02 4.36
CA LEU A 140 -14.93 16.85 3.23
C LEU A 140 -15.38 16.03 2.02
N GLY A 141 -14.71 14.89 1.77
CA GLY A 141 -15.03 14.03 0.64
C GLY A 141 -16.09 12.96 0.97
N LEU A 142 -16.57 12.88 2.22
CA LEU A 142 -17.47 11.81 2.70
C LEU A 142 -16.97 10.42 2.27
N TYR A 143 -15.71 10.14 2.63
CA TYR A 143 -15.05 8.90 2.24
C TYR A 143 -15.70 7.67 2.87
N ARG A 144 -15.90 6.63 2.07
CA ARG A 144 -16.50 5.36 2.51
C ARG A 144 -15.66 4.18 2.06
N PRO A 145 -15.74 3.04 2.76
CA PRO A 145 -15.17 1.79 2.27
C PRO A 145 -15.65 1.50 0.84
N ALA A 146 -14.74 1.07 -0.04
CA ALA A 146 -15.03 0.83 -1.45
C ALA A 146 -14.66 -0.59 -1.88
N ALA A 147 -13.50 -1.12 -1.46
CA ALA A 147 -13.07 -2.47 -1.78
C ALA A 147 -11.99 -2.93 -0.81
N ILE A 148 -11.96 -4.24 -0.54
CA ILE A 148 -10.84 -4.91 0.12
C ILE A 148 -10.00 -5.61 -0.95
N ILE A 149 -8.70 -5.42 -0.89
CA ILE A 149 -7.71 -6.12 -1.73
C ILE A 149 -6.78 -6.89 -0.80
N GLU A 150 -6.60 -8.17 -1.11
CA GLU A 150 -5.67 -9.05 -0.40
C GLU A 150 -4.74 -9.77 -1.37
N TYR A 151 -3.50 -9.98 -0.95
CA TYR A 151 -2.49 -10.71 -1.70
C TYR A 151 -1.40 -11.23 -0.78
N ASN A 152 -0.65 -12.23 -1.25
CA ASN A 152 0.58 -12.71 -0.62
C ASN A 152 1.77 -11.98 -1.25
N ARG A 153 2.65 -11.40 -0.41
CA ARG A 153 3.82 -10.65 -0.85
C ARG A 153 5.10 -11.35 -0.41
N LEU A 154 5.96 -11.67 -1.37
CA LEU A 154 7.36 -11.95 -1.15
C LEU A 154 8.16 -10.71 -1.56
N ALA A 155 9.04 -10.21 -0.68
CA ALA A 155 9.79 -8.99 -0.93
C ALA A 155 11.29 -9.22 -0.74
N PHE A 156 12.08 -8.64 -1.63
CA PHE A 156 13.55 -8.61 -1.56
C PHE A 156 14.02 -7.16 -1.45
N THR A 157 15.07 -6.96 -0.67
CA THR A 157 15.73 -5.66 -0.50
C THR A 157 17.17 -5.73 -0.96
N TYR A 158 17.63 -4.62 -1.55
CA TYR A 158 19.01 -4.41 -1.94
C TYR A 158 19.40 -2.98 -1.63
N ASP A 159 20.49 -2.79 -0.89
CA ASP A 159 20.86 -1.47 -0.35
C ASP A 159 21.25 -0.48 -1.45
N VAL A 160 21.76 -0.99 -2.57
CA VAL A 160 22.14 -0.12 -3.70
C VAL A 160 20.89 0.53 -4.30
N PHE A 161 20.90 1.87 -4.34
CA PHE A 161 19.78 2.72 -4.80
C PHE A 161 18.45 2.43 -4.09
N SER A 162 18.48 1.90 -2.85
CA SER A 162 17.29 1.53 -2.08
C SER A 162 16.32 0.67 -2.91
N THR A 163 16.87 -0.29 -3.64
CA THR A 163 16.10 -1.17 -4.53
C THR A 163 15.25 -2.12 -3.71
N ARG A 164 13.97 -2.22 -4.07
CA ARG A 164 13.03 -3.18 -3.48
C ARG A 164 12.25 -3.87 -4.59
N ILE A 165 12.29 -5.19 -4.59
CA ILE A 165 11.59 -6.05 -5.54
C ILE A 165 10.52 -6.83 -4.80
N THR A 166 9.27 -6.77 -5.24
CA THR A 166 8.17 -7.49 -4.59
C THR A 166 7.39 -8.33 -5.60
N PHE A 167 6.98 -9.51 -5.17
CA PHE A 167 6.10 -10.42 -5.90
C PHE A 167 4.78 -10.50 -5.14
N ASP A 168 3.72 -10.01 -5.76
CA ASP A 168 2.36 -10.09 -5.22
C ASP A 168 1.60 -11.20 -5.95
N SER A 169 1.28 -12.27 -5.24
CA SER A 169 0.56 -13.42 -5.74
C SER A 169 -0.82 -13.55 -5.09
N ASN A 170 -1.70 -14.37 -5.67
CA ASN A 170 -3.04 -14.63 -5.15
C ASN A 170 -3.84 -13.34 -4.91
N VAL A 171 -3.73 -12.39 -5.84
CA VAL A 171 -4.41 -11.09 -5.73
C VAL A 171 -5.91 -11.28 -5.88
N ARG A 172 -6.64 -10.93 -4.83
CA ARG A 172 -8.10 -11.08 -4.76
C ARG A 172 -8.76 -9.84 -4.16
N SER A 173 -10.04 -9.65 -4.45
CA SER A 173 -10.83 -8.53 -3.95
C SER A 173 -12.13 -8.98 -3.34
N SER A 174 -12.66 -8.17 -2.44
CA SER A 174 -14.03 -8.21 -1.97
C SER A 174 -14.62 -6.80 -2.00
N ASP A 175 -15.80 -6.66 -2.55
CA ASP A 175 -16.61 -5.43 -2.59
C ASP A 175 -18.02 -5.62 -2.01
N LEU A 176 -18.40 -6.88 -1.73
CA LEU A 176 -19.68 -7.23 -1.13
C LEU A 176 -19.66 -7.13 0.40
N LEU A 177 -18.55 -7.51 1.03
CA LEU A 177 -18.35 -7.41 2.47
C LEU A 177 -17.07 -6.63 2.74
N LEU A 178 -17.20 -5.48 3.38
CA LEU A 178 -16.13 -4.52 3.58
C LEU A 178 -15.65 -4.45 5.04
N ASP A 179 -15.66 -5.59 5.72
CA ASP A 179 -15.05 -5.74 7.04
C ASP A 179 -13.58 -6.17 6.88
N LEU A 180 -12.67 -5.24 7.22
CA LEU A 180 -11.22 -5.47 7.11
C LEU A 180 -10.72 -6.67 7.93
N TYR A 181 -11.42 -6.98 9.03
CA TYR A 181 -11.03 -7.98 10.02
C TYR A 181 -11.79 -9.30 9.90
N GLU A 182 -12.76 -9.40 8.96
CA GLU A 182 -13.50 -10.64 8.72
C GLU A 182 -12.59 -11.69 8.07
N PRO A 183 -12.41 -12.87 8.67
CA PRO A 183 -11.53 -13.91 8.10
C PRO A 183 -12.10 -14.53 6.83
N LEU A 184 -13.42 -14.61 6.70
CA LEU A 184 -14.12 -15.28 5.60
C LEU A 184 -14.82 -14.26 4.70
N LEU A 185 -14.07 -13.63 3.80
CA LEU A 185 -14.62 -12.71 2.82
C LEU A 185 -15.02 -13.43 1.51
N PRO A 186 -16.09 -12.97 0.83
CA PRO A 186 -16.41 -13.42 -0.52
C PRO A 186 -15.36 -12.86 -1.51
N TRP A 187 -14.45 -13.72 -1.95
CA TRP A 187 -13.32 -13.31 -2.77
C TRP A 187 -13.58 -13.46 -4.26
N ASN A 188 -13.26 -12.40 -5.00
CA ASN A 188 -13.09 -12.41 -6.45
C ASN A 188 -11.59 -12.38 -6.77
N TYR A 189 -11.08 -13.35 -7.54
CA TYR A 189 -9.70 -13.37 -7.98
C TYR A 189 -9.51 -12.39 -9.14
N ILE A 190 -8.65 -11.38 -8.94
CA ILE A 190 -8.41 -10.31 -9.93
C ILE A 190 -7.38 -10.76 -10.96
N VAL A 191 -6.36 -11.47 -10.50
CA VAL A 191 -5.23 -11.91 -11.34
C VAL A 191 -5.13 -13.43 -11.21
N ASN A 192 -5.80 -14.13 -12.12
CA ASN A 192 -5.78 -15.59 -12.17
C ASN A 192 -4.42 -16.07 -12.72
N GLN A 193 -3.75 -16.98 -11.99
CA GLN A 193 -2.53 -17.65 -12.43
C GLN A 193 -1.35 -16.73 -12.78
N SER A 194 -1.32 -15.50 -12.27
CA SER A 194 -0.24 -14.57 -12.53
C SER A 194 0.25 -13.92 -11.24
N VAL A 195 1.47 -13.44 -11.26
CA VAL A 195 2.14 -12.76 -10.15
C VAL A 195 2.49 -11.35 -10.60
N ILE A 196 2.19 -10.35 -9.78
CA ILE A 196 2.60 -8.98 -10.04
C ILE A 196 4.00 -8.78 -9.48
N LEU A 197 4.98 -8.58 -10.35
CA LEU A 197 6.31 -8.11 -9.99
C LEU A 197 6.28 -6.58 -9.91
N GLU A 198 6.73 -6.00 -8.80
CA GLU A 198 6.95 -4.57 -8.65
C GLU A 198 8.42 -4.33 -8.30
N VAL A 199 9.10 -3.49 -9.09
CA VAL A 199 10.48 -3.07 -8.86
C VAL A 199 10.49 -1.59 -8.50
N LYS A 200 11.07 -1.25 -7.36
CA LYS A 200 11.25 0.13 -6.88
C LYS A 200 12.72 0.42 -6.67
N TYR A 201 13.18 1.54 -7.18
CA TYR A 201 14.56 1.97 -7.02
C TYR A 201 14.67 3.50 -7.09
N ASN A 202 15.75 4.03 -6.53
CA ASN A 202 16.10 5.44 -6.62
C ASN A 202 17.12 5.62 -7.74
N GLN A 203 16.95 6.64 -8.59
CA GLN A 203 17.85 7.02 -9.68
C GLN A 203 17.98 5.95 -10.79
N LEU A 204 18.81 4.92 -10.59
CA LEU A 204 19.11 3.89 -11.59
C LEU A 204 18.94 2.49 -10.99
N LEU A 205 18.46 1.57 -11.81
CA LEU A 205 18.49 0.15 -11.47
C LEU A 205 19.88 -0.40 -11.82
N PRO A 206 20.57 -1.16 -10.94
CA PRO A 206 21.87 -1.76 -11.24
C PRO A 206 21.81 -2.63 -12.50
N VAL A 207 22.86 -2.56 -13.33
CA VAL A 207 22.92 -3.19 -14.67
C VAL A 207 22.64 -4.70 -14.63
N HIS A 208 23.04 -5.39 -13.57
CA HIS A 208 22.82 -6.84 -13.41
C HIS A 208 21.34 -7.24 -13.23
N PHE A 209 20.40 -6.29 -13.05
CA PHE A 209 18.97 -6.57 -13.06
C PHE A 209 18.33 -6.49 -14.45
N TYR A 210 19.08 -6.06 -15.48
CA TYR A 210 18.60 -6.01 -16.86
C TYR A 210 18.96 -7.27 -17.67
N GLN A 211 19.66 -8.23 -17.08
CA GLN A 211 20.05 -9.53 -17.65
C GLN A 211 19.16 -10.66 -17.10
#